data_8a4741f76c9582f51f0dba6bc8d5571e
#
_entry.id   8a4741f76c9582f51f0dba6bc8d5571e
#
_cell.length_a   1.000
_cell.length_b   1.000
_cell.length_c   1.000
_cell.angle_alpha   90.00
_cell.angle_beta   90.00
_cell.angle_gamma   90.00
#
_symmetry.space_group_name_H-M   'P 1'
#
loop_
_entity.id
_entity.type
_entity.pdbx_description
1 polymer ?
#
loop_
_entity_poly.entity_id
_entity_poly.type
_entity_poly.pdbx_seq_one_letter_code
_entity_poly.pdbx_strand_id
1 'polypeptide(L)'
;MRQAAPNLSDETLYELGCQAGKLLKVLHQIPIDQTSLDWESYYQAKIDKKTAAYQTASHAYEQGQAMLEFIERSRHLVAGRPIAYHHGDFHDGNMLVGQDGQLYLLDFDRFDKGDPWEEFNRLIFTVETSPALARGMLDAYFEEAIPEEFWQLLALYLTVNSIGVLVWAEEVNPDQIPLMKTQAKQLFDWYQGYKEVIPSWYLGKNR
;
A
#
# COMPACT_ATOMS: atom_id res chain seq x y z
N MET A 1 -14.51 2.01 8.36
CA MET A 1 -14.20 3.37 7.86
C MET A 1 -14.88 3.68 6.52
N ARG A 2 -14.74 2.89 5.48
CA ARG A 2 -15.33 3.12 4.13
C ARG A 2 -16.78 3.57 4.11
N GLN A 3 -17.64 2.98 4.94
CA GLN A 3 -19.06 3.33 4.98
C GLN A 3 -19.33 4.69 5.64
N ALA A 4 -18.44 5.16 6.51
CA ALA A 4 -18.59 6.45 7.20
C ALA A 4 -17.94 7.61 6.42
N ALA A 5 -16.91 7.35 5.63
CA ALA A 5 -16.10 8.35 4.93
C ALA A 5 -16.93 9.36 4.09
N PRO A 6 -17.95 8.95 3.32
CA PRO A 6 -18.73 9.89 2.51
C PRO A 6 -19.46 10.99 3.28
N ASN A 7 -19.63 10.80 4.59
CA ASN A 7 -20.34 11.72 5.48
C ASN A 7 -19.41 12.58 6.34
N LEU A 8 -18.08 12.45 6.17
CA LEU A 8 -17.07 13.15 6.97
C LEU A 8 -16.36 14.20 6.12
N SER A 9 -15.93 15.29 6.76
CA SER A 9 -15.11 16.31 6.09
C SER A 9 -13.69 15.79 5.83
N ASP A 10 -13.00 16.38 4.84
CA ASP A 10 -11.58 16.07 4.58
C ASP A 10 -10.69 16.32 5.80
N GLU A 11 -11.00 17.33 6.60
CA GLU A 11 -10.28 17.61 7.86
C GLU A 11 -10.45 16.45 8.86
N THR A 12 -11.67 15.99 9.08
CA THR A 12 -11.95 14.84 9.95
C THR A 12 -11.28 13.56 9.42
N LEU A 13 -11.34 13.33 8.11
CA LEU A 13 -10.70 12.19 7.48
C LEU A 13 -9.17 12.23 7.61
N TYR A 14 -8.58 13.42 7.48
CA TYR A 14 -7.15 13.62 7.73
C TYR A 14 -6.77 13.31 9.18
N GLU A 15 -7.54 13.80 10.16
CA GLU A 15 -7.32 13.51 11.59
C GLU A 15 -7.42 12.02 11.91
N LEU A 16 -8.40 11.31 11.33
CA LEU A 16 -8.53 9.87 11.45
C LEU A 16 -7.36 9.13 10.78
N GLY A 17 -6.88 9.63 9.65
CA GLY A 17 -5.65 9.16 9.02
C GLY A 17 -4.45 9.31 9.95
N CYS A 18 -4.32 10.46 10.61
CA CYS A 18 -3.26 10.67 11.60
C CYS A 18 -3.32 9.67 12.76
N GLN A 19 -4.54 9.33 13.24
CA GLN A 19 -4.67 8.28 14.25
C GLN A 19 -4.21 6.92 13.72
N ALA A 20 -4.61 6.54 12.50
CA ALA A 20 -4.20 5.29 11.87
C ALA A 20 -2.67 5.19 11.69
N GLY A 21 -2.03 6.25 11.21
CA GLY A 21 -0.58 6.30 11.04
C GLY A 21 0.18 6.17 12.36
N LYS A 22 -0.31 6.81 13.43
CA LYS A 22 0.26 6.68 14.78
C LYS A 22 0.14 5.26 15.32
N LEU A 23 -1.03 4.62 15.14
CA LEU A 23 -1.25 3.23 15.58
C LEU A 23 -0.32 2.27 14.83
N LEU A 24 -0.17 2.44 13.53
CA LEU A 24 0.75 1.63 12.74
C LEU A 24 2.19 1.83 13.19
N LYS A 25 2.61 3.08 13.46
CA LYS A 25 3.94 3.37 13.97
C LYS A 25 4.21 2.65 15.30
N VAL A 26 3.24 2.64 16.21
CA VAL A 26 3.35 1.90 17.48
C VAL A 26 3.52 0.40 17.25
N LEU A 27 2.74 -0.18 16.31
CA LEU A 27 2.88 -1.60 15.94
C LEU A 27 4.30 -1.91 15.43
N HIS A 28 4.83 -1.07 14.56
CA HIS A 28 6.16 -1.26 13.98
C HIS A 28 7.31 -1.03 14.98
N GLN A 29 7.05 -0.36 16.10
CA GLN A 29 8.02 -0.16 17.19
C GLN A 29 8.05 -1.29 18.22
N ILE A 30 7.13 -2.25 18.14
CA ILE A 30 7.14 -3.41 19.04
C ILE A 30 8.43 -4.20 18.79
N PRO A 31 9.25 -4.44 19.83
CA PRO A 31 10.49 -5.20 19.67
C PRO A 31 10.21 -6.59 19.10
N ILE A 32 10.96 -6.96 18.07
CA ILE A 32 10.91 -8.31 17.50
C ILE A 32 11.98 -9.15 18.19
N ASP A 33 11.56 -10.28 18.76
CA ASP A 33 12.48 -11.35 19.12
C ASP A 33 13.22 -11.85 17.89
N GLN A 34 14.31 -12.56 18.05
CA GLN A 34 15.16 -13.03 16.96
C GLN A 34 14.33 -13.54 15.78
N THR A 35 14.59 -12.98 14.59
CA THR A 35 13.97 -13.44 13.33
C THR A 35 15.06 -13.91 12.38
N SER A 36 14.80 -15.03 11.70
CA SER A 36 15.64 -15.52 10.60
C SER A 36 15.15 -15.00 9.24
N LEU A 37 14.14 -14.13 9.22
CA LEU A 37 13.60 -13.59 7.98
C LEU A 37 14.63 -12.67 7.34
N ASP A 38 15.08 -13.04 6.16
CA ASP A 38 15.80 -12.19 5.22
C ASP A 38 14.77 -11.58 4.26
N TRP A 39 14.44 -10.31 4.49
CA TRP A 39 13.42 -9.62 3.71
C TRP A 39 13.79 -9.52 2.24
N GLU A 40 15.04 -9.24 1.93
CA GLU A 40 15.49 -9.14 0.54
C GLU A 40 15.22 -10.44 -0.21
N SER A 41 15.76 -11.55 0.27
CA SER A 41 15.54 -12.86 -0.36
C SER A 41 14.06 -13.23 -0.44
N TYR A 42 13.29 -12.98 0.62
CA TYR A 42 11.86 -13.24 0.66
C TYR A 42 11.09 -12.42 -0.38
N TYR A 43 11.36 -11.10 -0.44
CA TYR A 43 10.60 -10.21 -1.33
C TYR A 43 11.03 -10.36 -2.78
N GLN A 44 12.30 -10.64 -3.07
CA GLN A 44 12.76 -10.99 -4.41
C GLN A 44 12.02 -12.23 -4.94
N ALA A 45 11.91 -13.29 -4.14
CA ALA A 45 11.14 -14.46 -4.52
C ALA A 45 9.63 -14.16 -4.73
N LYS A 46 9.06 -13.25 -3.91
CA LYS A 46 7.67 -12.77 -4.07
C LYS A 46 7.48 -12.00 -5.38
N ILE A 47 8.43 -11.15 -5.76
CA ILE A 47 8.45 -10.44 -7.05
C ILE A 47 8.48 -11.47 -8.20
N ASP A 48 9.45 -12.39 -8.19
CA ASP A 48 9.61 -13.39 -9.25
C ASP A 48 8.36 -14.24 -9.44
N LYS A 49 7.76 -14.71 -8.34
CA LYS A 49 6.51 -15.48 -8.37
C LYS A 49 5.36 -14.67 -8.97
N LYS A 50 5.17 -13.42 -8.55
CA LYS A 50 4.06 -12.58 -9.02
C LYS A 50 4.23 -12.15 -10.47
N THR A 51 5.44 -11.79 -10.89
CA THR A 51 5.72 -11.39 -12.28
C THR A 51 5.57 -12.58 -13.23
N ALA A 52 6.07 -13.76 -12.88
CA ALA A 52 5.88 -14.97 -13.67
C ALA A 52 4.39 -15.35 -13.82
N ALA A 53 3.63 -15.30 -12.73
CA ALA A 53 2.20 -15.58 -12.77
C ALA A 53 1.45 -14.53 -13.62
N TYR A 54 1.77 -13.26 -13.50
CA TYR A 54 1.17 -12.20 -14.31
C TYR A 54 1.47 -12.35 -15.80
N GLN A 55 2.69 -12.75 -16.19
CA GLN A 55 3.07 -12.97 -17.59
C GLN A 55 2.32 -14.13 -18.26
N THR A 56 1.80 -15.07 -17.48
CA THR A 56 1.01 -16.22 -17.95
C THR A 56 -0.50 -16.06 -17.73
N ALA A 57 -0.93 -14.96 -17.12
CA ALA A 57 -2.33 -14.67 -16.88
C ALA A 57 -3.12 -14.46 -18.17
N SER A 58 -4.41 -14.75 -18.15
CA SER A 58 -5.32 -14.57 -19.32
C SER A 58 -5.68 -13.11 -19.55
N HIS A 59 -5.55 -12.28 -18.52
CA HIS A 59 -5.77 -10.84 -18.58
C HIS A 59 -4.47 -10.09 -18.35
N ALA A 60 -4.38 -8.91 -18.94
CA ALA A 60 -3.25 -8.00 -18.73
C ALA A 60 -3.76 -6.58 -18.50
N TYR A 61 -2.96 -5.78 -17.85
CA TYR A 61 -3.13 -4.33 -17.81
C TYR A 61 -2.62 -3.70 -19.11
N GLU A 62 -3.24 -2.64 -19.56
CA GLU A 62 -2.74 -1.84 -20.69
C GLU A 62 -1.31 -1.35 -20.44
N GLN A 63 -1.01 -0.99 -19.18
CA GLN A 63 0.30 -0.52 -18.72
C GLN A 63 1.23 -1.66 -18.23
N GLY A 64 0.82 -2.92 -18.40
CA GLY A 64 1.46 -4.08 -17.78
C GLY A 64 2.94 -4.21 -18.09
N GLN A 65 3.35 -3.96 -19.34
CA GLN A 65 4.76 -4.01 -19.72
C GLN A 65 5.59 -2.95 -18.98
N ALA A 66 5.10 -1.70 -18.90
CA ALA A 66 5.77 -0.63 -18.16
C ALA A 66 5.83 -0.91 -16.65
N MET A 67 4.81 -1.57 -16.10
CA MET A 67 4.80 -2.02 -14.70
C MET A 67 5.88 -3.06 -14.43
N LEU A 68 6.02 -4.06 -15.30
CA LEU A 68 7.07 -5.09 -15.18
C LEU A 68 8.48 -4.49 -15.29
N GLU A 69 8.69 -3.58 -16.26
CA GLU A 69 9.96 -2.87 -16.41
C GLU A 69 10.28 -1.99 -15.18
N PHE A 70 9.25 -1.35 -14.60
CA PHE A 70 9.41 -0.59 -13.36
C PHE A 70 9.81 -1.50 -12.19
N ILE A 71 9.15 -2.63 -12.01
CA ILE A 71 9.49 -3.61 -10.95
C ILE A 71 10.94 -4.04 -11.10
N GLU A 72 11.36 -4.45 -12.31
CA GLU A 72 12.70 -4.97 -12.53
C GLU A 72 13.79 -3.94 -12.21
N ARG A 73 13.64 -2.68 -12.67
CA ARG A 73 14.63 -1.64 -12.36
C ARG A 73 14.64 -1.19 -10.90
N SER A 74 13.52 -1.41 -10.16
CA SER A 74 13.34 -0.91 -8.78
C SER A 74 13.52 -1.99 -7.71
N ARG A 75 13.59 -3.28 -8.08
CA ARG A 75 13.62 -4.40 -7.14
C ARG A 75 14.83 -4.38 -6.18
N HIS A 76 15.90 -3.69 -6.54
CA HIS A 76 17.08 -3.50 -5.68
C HIS A 76 16.77 -2.69 -4.41
N LEU A 77 15.69 -1.90 -4.39
CA LEU A 77 15.30 -1.06 -3.26
C LEU A 77 14.89 -1.87 -2.01
N VAL A 78 14.58 -3.15 -2.16
CA VAL A 78 14.20 -4.01 -1.02
C VAL A 78 15.40 -4.52 -0.22
N ALA A 79 16.63 -4.21 -0.65
CA ALA A 79 17.84 -4.64 0.03
C ALA A 79 18.03 -3.91 1.37
N GLY A 80 18.47 -4.65 2.39
CA GLY A 80 18.82 -4.06 3.69
C GLY A 80 17.65 -3.47 4.47
N ARG A 81 16.39 -3.74 4.10
CA ARG A 81 15.22 -3.22 4.79
C ARG A 81 15.06 -3.82 6.18
N PRO A 82 14.65 -3.01 7.18
CA PRO A 82 14.39 -3.50 8.53
C PRO A 82 13.17 -4.43 8.57
N ILE A 83 13.02 -5.17 9.67
CA ILE A 83 11.87 -6.03 9.93
C ILE A 83 11.05 -5.44 11.07
N ALA A 84 9.74 -5.36 10.88
CA ALA A 84 8.75 -4.99 11.88
C ALA A 84 7.60 -6.01 11.90
N TYR A 85 6.74 -5.96 12.93
CA TYR A 85 5.46 -6.65 12.88
C TYR A 85 4.52 -5.94 11.92
N HIS A 86 3.81 -6.69 11.13
CA HIS A 86 2.78 -6.22 10.20
C HIS A 86 1.38 -6.50 10.73
N HIS A 87 0.45 -5.61 10.46
CA HIS A 87 -0.98 -5.92 10.50
C HIS A 87 -1.32 -6.92 9.37
N GLY A 88 -0.63 -6.80 8.23
CA GLY A 88 -0.75 -7.69 7.07
C GLY A 88 -1.93 -7.39 6.14
N ASP A 89 -2.87 -6.53 6.58
CA ASP A 89 -4.01 -6.07 5.77
C ASP A 89 -4.43 -4.64 6.14
N PHE A 90 -3.44 -3.74 6.21
CA PHE A 90 -3.63 -2.36 6.69
C PHE A 90 -4.26 -1.49 5.60
N HIS A 91 -5.55 -1.23 5.72
CA HIS A 91 -6.32 -0.33 4.86
C HIS A 91 -7.61 0.13 5.58
N ASP A 92 -8.26 1.16 5.04
CA ASP A 92 -9.46 1.79 5.62
C ASP A 92 -10.65 0.83 5.84
N GLY A 93 -10.72 -0.28 5.11
CA GLY A 93 -11.74 -1.32 5.30
C GLY A 93 -11.63 -2.02 6.66
N ASN A 94 -10.41 -2.13 7.19
CA ASN A 94 -10.10 -2.75 8.48
C ASN A 94 -9.96 -1.72 9.62
N MET A 95 -10.63 -0.56 9.47
CA MET A 95 -10.63 0.52 10.44
C MET A 95 -12.05 0.83 10.90
N LEU A 96 -12.23 0.95 12.21
CA LEU A 96 -13.49 1.31 12.85
C LEU A 96 -13.30 2.62 13.63
N VAL A 97 -14.24 3.54 13.51
CA VAL A 97 -14.32 4.72 14.37
C VAL A 97 -15.36 4.44 15.45
N GLY A 98 -14.93 4.46 16.71
CA GLY A 98 -15.79 4.30 17.86
C GLY A 98 -16.68 5.54 18.10
N GLN A 99 -17.65 5.40 19.00
CA GLN A 99 -18.52 6.52 19.42
C GLN A 99 -17.75 7.61 20.16
N ASP A 100 -16.58 7.28 20.68
CA ASP A 100 -15.63 8.17 21.33
C ASP A 100 -14.74 8.96 20.34
N GLY A 101 -14.94 8.75 19.04
CA GLY A 101 -14.13 9.36 17.97
C GLY A 101 -12.74 8.74 17.78
N GLN A 102 -12.42 7.65 18.51
CA GLN A 102 -11.14 6.96 18.36
C GLN A 102 -11.20 5.97 17.20
N LEU A 103 -10.06 5.82 16.51
CA LEU A 103 -9.88 4.83 15.45
C LEU A 103 -9.31 3.54 16.04
N TYR A 104 -9.91 2.44 15.66
CA TYR A 104 -9.50 1.08 16.03
C TYR A 104 -9.10 0.29 14.78
N LEU A 105 -8.00 -0.45 14.85
CA LEU A 105 -7.60 -1.41 13.82
C LEU A 105 -8.25 -2.76 14.13
N LEU A 106 -8.77 -3.38 13.08
CA LEU A 106 -9.48 -4.67 13.12
C LEU A 106 -8.79 -5.66 12.18
N ASP A 107 -9.09 -6.94 12.35
CA ASP A 107 -8.71 -8.02 11.42
C ASP A 107 -7.19 -8.23 11.29
N PHE A 108 -6.60 -8.73 12.37
CA PHE A 108 -5.17 -9.13 12.42
C PHE A 108 -4.92 -10.57 11.94
N ASP A 109 -5.83 -11.16 11.16
CA ASP A 109 -5.71 -12.56 10.70
C ASP A 109 -4.48 -12.78 9.80
N ARG A 110 -3.95 -11.70 9.21
CA ARG A 110 -2.74 -11.70 8.38
C ARG A 110 -1.49 -11.17 9.07
N PHE A 111 -1.53 -11.08 10.40
CA PHE A 111 -0.41 -10.64 11.20
C PHE A 111 0.87 -11.42 10.87
N ASP A 112 1.93 -10.71 10.50
CA ASP A 112 3.19 -11.28 10.03
C ASP A 112 4.37 -10.34 10.36
N LYS A 113 5.50 -10.57 9.74
CA LYS A 113 6.73 -9.76 9.87
C LYS A 113 7.28 -9.41 8.48
N GLY A 114 7.76 -8.18 8.32
CA GLY A 114 8.36 -7.74 7.08
C GLY A 114 8.89 -6.31 7.14
N ASP A 115 9.22 -5.73 5.98
CA ASP A 115 9.57 -4.32 5.90
C ASP A 115 8.38 -3.46 6.34
N PRO A 116 8.52 -2.61 7.38
CA PRO A 116 7.43 -1.77 7.86
C PRO A 116 6.76 -0.92 6.77
N TRP A 117 7.45 -0.60 5.70
CA TRP A 117 6.89 0.20 4.61
C TRP A 117 6.10 -0.63 3.59
N GLU A 118 6.30 -1.93 3.55
CA GLU A 118 5.49 -2.82 2.72
C GLU A 118 4.03 -2.89 3.21
N GLU A 119 3.78 -2.57 4.46
CA GLU A 119 2.44 -2.47 5.02
C GLU A 119 1.52 -1.51 4.24
N PHE A 120 2.10 -0.48 3.59
CA PHE A 120 1.36 0.47 2.75
C PHE A 120 1.03 -0.07 1.34
N ASN A 121 1.28 -1.35 1.04
CA ASN A 121 1.02 -1.95 -0.28
C ASN A 121 -0.47 -1.96 -0.70
N ARG A 122 -1.37 -1.60 0.23
CA ARG A 122 -2.83 -1.48 0.02
C ARG A 122 -3.34 -0.05 0.11
N LEU A 123 -2.43 0.92 0.17
CA LEU A 123 -2.79 2.33 0.32
C LEU A 123 -3.70 2.84 -0.81
N ILE A 124 -3.70 2.19 -1.97
CA ILE A 124 -4.60 2.51 -3.09
C ILE A 124 -6.08 2.52 -2.65
N PHE A 125 -6.50 1.55 -1.84
CA PHE A 125 -7.88 1.49 -1.34
C PHE A 125 -8.23 2.68 -0.45
N THR A 126 -7.29 3.08 0.40
CA THR A 126 -7.48 4.22 1.30
C THR A 126 -7.49 5.55 0.51
N VAL A 127 -6.65 5.68 -0.51
CA VAL A 127 -6.65 6.87 -1.41
C VAL A 127 -7.96 6.98 -2.19
N GLU A 128 -8.51 5.86 -2.69
CA GLU A 128 -9.81 5.84 -3.36
C GLU A 128 -10.96 6.26 -2.43
N THR A 129 -10.89 5.87 -1.17
CA THR A 129 -11.86 6.30 -0.16
C THR A 129 -11.71 7.78 0.18
N SER A 130 -10.49 8.24 0.45
CA SER A 130 -10.15 9.63 0.71
C SER A 130 -8.64 9.87 0.63
N PRO A 131 -8.19 10.73 -0.30
CA PRO A 131 -6.80 11.21 -0.30
C PRO A 131 -6.39 11.91 1.00
N ALA A 132 -7.33 12.59 1.69
CA ALA A 132 -7.06 13.25 2.96
C ALA A 132 -6.75 12.23 4.06
N LEU A 133 -7.52 11.14 4.13
CA LEU A 133 -7.27 10.02 5.07
C LEU A 133 -5.88 9.40 4.83
N ALA A 134 -5.57 9.07 3.58
CA ALA A 134 -4.28 8.48 3.21
C ALA A 134 -3.10 9.42 3.53
N ARG A 135 -3.29 10.73 3.30
CA ARG A 135 -2.28 11.75 3.62
C ARG A 135 -2.03 11.83 5.12
N GLY A 136 -3.08 11.96 5.93
CA GLY A 136 -2.96 12.00 7.39
C GLY A 136 -2.23 10.78 7.93
N MET A 137 -2.50 9.59 7.35
CA MET A 137 -1.84 8.34 7.70
C MET A 137 -0.32 8.41 7.48
N LEU A 138 0.12 8.89 6.33
CA LEU A 138 1.54 9.02 6.02
C LEU A 138 2.20 10.15 6.82
N ASP A 139 1.59 11.33 6.88
CA ASP A 139 2.13 12.49 7.59
C ASP A 139 2.39 12.15 9.07
N ALA A 140 1.45 11.46 9.72
CA ALA A 140 1.59 11.08 11.13
C ALA A 140 2.54 9.91 11.36
N TYR A 141 2.59 8.94 10.45
CA TYR A 141 3.53 7.84 10.55
C TYR A 141 4.99 8.33 10.46
N PHE A 142 5.27 9.27 9.55
CA PHE A 142 6.60 9.84 9.30
C PHE A 142 6.88 11.16 10.04
N GLU A 143 5.94 11.63 10.88
CA GLU A 143 6.08 12.93 11.56
C GLU A 143 6.38 14.07 10.56
N GLU A 144 5.68 14.06 9.43
CA GLU A 144 5.78 15.01 8.31
C GLU A 144 7.13 14.99 7.56
N ALA A 145 8.07 14.13 7.95
CA ALA A 145 9.39 14.00 7.31
C ALA A 145 9.49 12.71 6.47
N ILE A 146 8.67 12.58 5.42
CA ILE A 146 8.62 11.38 4.58
C ILE A 146 9.89 11.26 3.74
N PRO A 147 10.70 10.20 3.89
CA PRO A 147 11.91 10.00 3.10
C PRO A 147 11.60 9.79 1.60
N GLU A 148 12.46 10.26 0.72
CA GLU A 148 12.32 10.00 -0.72
C GLU A 148 12.33 8.51 -1.04
N GLU A 149 13.17 7.74 -0.35
CA GLU A 149 13.24 6.29 -0.47
C GLU A 149 11.91 5.59 -0.18
N PHE A 150 11.11 6.13 0.77
CA PHE A 150 9.76 5.60 1.02
C PHE A 150 8.87 5.70 -0.21
N TRP A 151 8.88 6.83 -0.90
CA TRP A 151 8.06 7.02 -2.09
C TRP A 151 8.43 6.07 -3.23
N GLN A 152 9.73 5.82 -3.40
CA GLN A 152 10.23 4.85 -4.37
C GLN A 152 9.80 3.42 -4.03
N LEU A 153 9.93 3.03 -2.76
CA LEU A 153 9.48 1.73 -2.27
C LEU A 153 7.97 1.58 -2.29
N LEU A 154 7.21 2.62 -1.94
CA LEU A 154 5.75 2.61 -2.02
C LEU A 154 5.29 2.33 -3.46
N ALA A 155 5.88 2.99 -4.44
CA ALA A 155 5.57 2.73 -5.85
C ALA A 155 5.86 1.28 -6.22
N LEU A 156 7.00 0.71 -5.79
CA LEU A 156 7.34 -0.69 -6.02
C LEU A 156 6.33 -1.64 -5.36
N TYR A 157 6.05 -1.46 -4.06
CA TYR A 157 5.15 -2.33 -3.30
C TYR A 157 3.72 -2.30 -3.85
N LEU A 158 3.20 -1.11 -4.19
CA LEU A 158 1.90 -0.95 -4.83
C LEU A 158 1.86 -1.66 -6.20
N THR A 159 2.92 -1.51 -7.02
CA THR A 159 2.97 -2.11 -8.35
C THR A 159 3.04 -3.64 -8.28
N VAL A 160 3.90 -4.20 -7.41
CA VAL A 160 4.00 -5.64 -7.16
C VAL A 160 2.69 -6.20 -6.62
N ASN A 161 2.00 -5.46 -5.74
CA ASN A 161 0.69 -5.87 -5.26
C ASN A 161 -0.34 -5.85 -6.40
N SER A 162 -0.36 -4.79 -7.20
CA SER A 162 -1.31 -4.63 -8.33
C SER A 162 -1.24 -5.78 -9.33
N ILE A 163 -0.04 -6.19 -9.79
CA ILE A 163 0.08 -7.33 -10.69
C ILE A 163 -0.38 -8.65 -10.05
N GLY A 164 -0.13 -8.81 -8.73
CA GLY A 164 -0.53 -10.02 -8.02
C GLY A 164 -2.04 -10.12 -7.79
N VAL A 165 -2.74 -9.00 -7.58
CA VAL A 165 -4.20 -9.03 -7.36
C VAL A 165 -4.97 -9.30 -8.65
N LEU A 166 -4.44 -8.98 -9.84
CA LEU A 166 -5.07 -9.38 -11.10
C LEU A 166 -5.09 -10.90 -11.26
N VAL A 167 -3.96 -11.55 -11.00
CA VAL A 167 -3.85 -13.02 -11.05
C VAL A 167 -4.81 -13.66 -10.05
N TRP A 168 -4.83 -13.16 -8.83
CA TRP A 168 -5.78 -13.63 -7.81
C TRP A 168 -7.24 -13.44 -8.27
N ALA A 169 -7.57 -12.30 -8.89
CA ALA A 169 -8.92 -12.03 -9.36
C ALA A 169 -9.34 -13.03 -10.45
N GLU A 170 -8.45 -13.39 -11.38
CA GLU A 170 -8.75 -14.41 -12.37
C GLU A 170 -9.11 -15.77 -11.76
N GLU A 171 -8.41 -16.15 -10.71
CA GLU A 171 -8.55 -17.48 -10.08
C GLU A 171 -9.75 -17.54 -9.11
N VAL A 172 -9.99 -16.45 -8.36
CA VAL A 172 -10.88 -16.47 -7.19
C VAL A 172 -12.13 -15.62 -7.39
N ASN A 173 -12.04 -14.47 -8.04
CA ASN A 173 -13.16 -13.54 -8.20
C ASN A 173 -13.05 -12.71 -9.48
N PRO A 174 -13.41 -13.29 -10.65
CA PRO A 174 -13.29 -12.63 -11.94
C PRO A 174 -14.08 -11.31 -12.07
N ASP A 175 -15.12 -11.13 -11.27
CA ASP A 175 -15.93 -9.89 -11.27
C ASP A 175 -15.12 -8.69 -10.80
N GLN A 176 -13.98 -8.90 -10.12
CA GLN A 176 -13.07 -7.83 -9.69
C GLN A 176 -12.09 -7.36 -10.78
N ILE A 177 -11.94 -8.09 -11.88
CA ILE A 177 -10.98 -7.77 -12.94
C ILE A 177 -11.15 -6.32 -13.47
N PRO A 178 -12.38 -5.83 -13.78
CA PRO A 178 -12.55 -4.44 -14.21
C PRO A 178 -12.06 -3.42 -13.18
N LEU A 179 -12.33 -3.66 -11.91
CA LEU A 179 -11.84 -2.80 -10.81
C LEU A 179 -10.32 -2.82 -10.74
N MET A 180 -9.68 -4.00 -10.81
CA MET A 180 -8.22 -4.12 -10.78
C MET A 180 -7.57 -3.38 -11.95
N LYS A 181 -8.18 -3.42 -13.15
CA LYS A 181 -7.71 -2.66 -14.32
C LYS A 181 -7.81 -1.14 -14.09
N THR A 182 -8.89 -0.69 -13.50
CA THR A 182 -9.06 0.73 -13.16
C THR A 182 -8.02 1.19 -12.14
N GLN A 183 -7.80 0.41 -11.08
CA GLN A 183 -6.81 0.71 -10.05
C GLN A 183 -5.38 0.70 -10.58
N ALA A 184 -5.04 -0.26 -11.43
CA ALA A 184 -3.71 -0.30 -12.06
C ALA A 184 -3.45 0.93 -12.95
N LYS A 185 -4.46 1.36 -13.71
CA LYS A 185 -4.37 2.60 -14.49
C LYS A 185 -4.19 3.81 -13.59
N GLN A 186 -4.99 3.92 -12.53
CA GLN A 186 -4.91 5.01 -11.57
C GLN A 186 -3.54 5.07 -10.89
N LEU A 187 -2.99 3.94 -10.46
CA LEU A 187 -1.65 3.84 -9.91
C LEU A 187 -0.60 4.35 -10.91
N PHE A 188 -0.67 3.94 -12.16
CA PHE A 188 0.23 4.37 -13.22
C PHE A 188 0.14 5.88 -13.48
N ASP A 189 -1.08 6.43 -13.49
CA ASP A 189 -1.33 7.86 -13.69
C ASP A 189 -0.81 8.69 -12.49
N TRP A 190 -0.92 8.21 -11.26
CA TRP A 190 -0.38 8.90 -10.07
C TRP A 190 1.11 9.18 -10.14
N TYR A 191 1.86 8.25 -10.74
CA TYR A 191 3.30 8.36 -10.91
C TYR A 191 3.72 8.83 -12.32
N GLN A 192 2.75 9.32 -13.15
CA GLN A 192 2.98 9.74 -14.52
C GLN A 192 3.79 8.72 -15.34
N GLY A 193 3.41 7.45 -15.27
CA GLY A 193 4.15 6.37 -15.90
C GLY A 193 5.50 6.08 -15.26
N TYR A 194 5.59 6.23 -13.96
CA TYR A 194 6.81 6.07 -13.14
C TYR A 194 7.93 7.06 -13.47
N LYS A 195 7.58 8.25 -13.94
CA LYS A 195 8.50 9.38 -14.12
C LYS A 195 8.61 10.24 -12.87
N GLU A 196 7.54 10.27 -12.07
CA GLU A 196 7.48 10.98 -10.80
C GLU A 196 7.71 10.01 -9.64
N VAL A 197 8.38 10.50 -8.59
CA VAL A 197 8.65 9.72 -7.38
C VAL A 197 7.49 9.85 -6.39
N ILE A 198 6.96 11.07 -6.23
CA ILE A 198 5.85 11.34 -5.31
C ILE A 198 4.52 11.29 -6.08
N PRO A 199 3.55 10.48 -5.63
CA PRO A 199 2.29 10.34 -6.35
C PRO A 199 1.47 11.63 -6.32
N SER A 200 0.79 11.93 -7.43
CA SER A 200 0.05 13.19 -7.65
C SER A 200 -1.05 13.45 -6.60
N TRP A 201 -1.69 12.40 -6.08
CA TRP A 201 -2.71 12.54 -5.04
C TRP A 201 -2.15 13.12 -3.74
N TYR A 202 -0.89 12.84 -3.43
CA TYR A 202 -0.24 13.40 -2.24
C TYR A 202 0.14 14.87 -2.45
N LEU A 203 0.64 15.22 -3.63
CA LEU A 203 1.02 16.59 -4.00
C LEU A 203 -0.19 17.55 -4.15
N GLY A 204 -1.37 17.02 -4.37
CA GLY A 204 -2.61 17.80 -4.56
C GLY A 204 -3.08 18.59 -3.32
N LYS A 205 -2.26 18.74 -2.31
CA LYS A 205 -2.52 19.47 -1.06
C LYS A 205 -2.98 20.94 -1.26
N ASN A 206 -2.70 21.55 -2.40
CA ASN A 206 -2.88 23.00 -2.60
C ASN A 206 -3.38 23.37 -4.01
N ARG A 207 -4.29 22.57 -4.60
CA ARG A 207 -4.97 23.01 -5.83
C ARG A 207 -6.47 23.03 -5.66
#